data_b96005141d2147446d67cd5a3143c26e
#
_entry.id   b96005141d2147446d67cd5a3143c26e
#
_cell.length_a   1.000
_cell.length_b   1.000
_cell.length_c   1.000
_cell.angle_alpha   90.00
_cell.angle_beta   90.00
_cell.angle_gamma   90.00
#
_symmetry.space_group_name_H-M   'P 1'
#
loop_
_entity.id
_entity.type
_entity.pdbx_description
1 polymer ?
#
loop_
_entity_poly.entity_id
_entity_poly.type
_entity_poly.pdbx_seq_one_letter_code
_entity_poly.pdbx_strand_id
1 'polypeptide(L)'
;MLSGDQLTQTLTTAIKNGDAPDLFCLPGGVKLSTAVSEGWYQPMTDYLSQEFIDSFSPGSLNEGVTTLDGEIYVLPEAANIVNSLVFYNRDIFEECGLDPDAPPETWSEFVAACKTITEHGNGKYYGIIESGSAAQRLEIELRSFANIAGAKCNYYGVMSVVDGQNPFASDAMKSALDIYAQLAADGSIHPDSINLDAPSARAMFAQGQAGFLIQGSWCIPTWRAENPDFNFDVMALPVPDDGAKGGNPYTGAQPWMGISATCEHPEAAALYLTELYGTDYQSKIVSDGGFVSCIEGVNEEAMSDPMMLKYYNLAMSSGKLSPDPLALNPETAEVYSQVKEVTPNLGQIVQGVMAGSITDTAGALDTFSADTQAAWQAACDAAGVDISAFEFDDWDPMADYDYSK
;
A
#
# COMPACT_ATOMS: atom_id res chain seq x y z
N MET A 1 -17.76 -17.17 2.71
CA MET A 1 -16.94 -16.20 1.95
C MET A 1 -15.64 -16.91 1.61
N LEU A 2 -15.14 -16.82 0.39
CA LEU A 2 -13.86 -17.41 0.01
C LEU A 2 -12.72 -16.48 0.48
N SER A 3 -11.56 -17.04 0.85
CA SER A 3 -10.32 -16.25 0.97
C SER A 3 -9.84 -15.81 -0.43
N GLY A 4 -8.95 -14.82 -0.50
CA GLY A 4 -8.38 -14.38 -1.78
C GLY A 4 -7.77 -15.52 -2.60
N ASP A 5 -6.97 -16.39 -1.95
CA ASP A 5 -6.36 -17.55 -2.61
C ASP A 5 -7.40 -18.57 -3.10
N GLN A 6 -8.45 -18.83 -2.30
CA GLN A 6 -9.54 -19.71 -2.70
C GLN A 6 -10.32 -19.14 -3.88
N LEU A 7 -10.56 -17.83 -3.90
CA LEU A 7 -11.21 -17.15 -5.01
C LEU A 7 -10.37 -17.26 -6.28
N THR A 8 -9.07 -16.97 -6.20
CA THR A 8 -8.13 -17.10 -7.32
C THR A 8 -8.13 -18.51 -7.90
N GLN A 9 -8.04 -19.55 -7.07
CA GLN A 9 -8.06 -20.95 -7.53
C GLN A 9 -9.41 -21.31 -8.17
N THR A 10 -10.52 -20.85 -7.58
CA THR A 10 -11.87 -21.12 -8.09
C THR A 10 -12.08 -20.47 -9.45
N LEU A 11 -11.74 -19.18 -9.59
CA LEU A 11 -11.87 -18.44 -10.85
C LEU A 11 -10.96 -19.04 -11.95
N THR A 12 -9.70 -19.29 -11.66
CA THR A 12 -8.77 -19.90 -12.63
C THR A 12 -9.28 -21.26 -13.13
N THR A 13 -9.91 -22.05 -12.26
CA THR A 13 -10.50 -23.34 -12.64
C THR A 13 -11.76 -23.15 -13.50
N ALA A 14 -12.64 -22.23 -13.13
CA ALA A 14 -13.86 -21.93 -13.88
C ALA A 14 -13.55 -21.41 -15.28
N ILE A 15 -12.59 -20.48 -15.40
CA ILE A 15 -12.12 -19.95 -16.70
C ILE A 15 -11.62 -21.06 -17.61
N LYS A 16 -10.73 -21.92 -17.08
CA LYS A 16 -10.18 -23.06 -17.86
C LYS A 16 -11.23 -24.07 -18.32
N ASN A 17 -12.33 -24.19 -17.60
CA ASN A 17 -13.42 -25.08 -17.94
C ASN A 17 -14.51 -24.43 -18.83
N GLY A 18 -14.39 -23.11 -19.10
CA GLY A 18 -15.41 -22.37 -19.84
C GLY A 18 -16.69 -22.06 -19.04
N ASP A 19 -16.61 -22.15 -17.70
CA ASP A 19 -17.70 -21.89 -16.75
C ASP A 19 -17.50 -20.57 -15.97
N ALA A 20 -16.72 -19.63 -16.54
CA ALA A 20 -16.50 -18.33 -15.93
C ALA A 20 -17.80 -17.54 -15.81
N PRO A 21 -18.04 -16.79 -14.71
CA PRO A 21 -19.17 -15.87 -14.65
C PRO A 21 -19.01 -14.74 -15.67
N ASP A 22 -20.13 -14.07 -16.02
CA ASP A 22 -20.13 -12.93 -16.96
C ASP A 22 -19.24 -11.77 -16.50
N LEU A 23 -19.20 -11.55 -15.18
CA LEU A 23 -18.34 -10.57 -14.52
C LEU A 23 -17.51 -11.27 -13.45
N PHE A 24 -16.20 -11.03 -13.46
CA PHE A 24 -15.30 -11.53 -12.41
C PHE A 24 -14.11 -10.61 -12.21
N CYS A 25 -13.57 -10.64 -10.99
CA CYS A 25 -12.37 -9.89 -10.65
C CYS A 25 -11.11 -10.55 -11.22
N LEU A 26 -10.13 -9.74 -11.59
CA LEU A 26 -8.81 -10.25 -11.98
C LEU A 26 -8.21 -11.01 -10.79
N PRO A 27 -7.90 -12.30 -10.94
CA PRO A 27 -7.36 -13.09 -9.85
C PRO A 27 -6.03 -12.55 -9.35
N GLY A 28 -5.84 -12.55 -8.02
CA GLY A 28 -4.61 -12.06 -7.41
C GLY A 28 -3.36 -12.73 -7.97
N GLY A 29 -2.34 -11.93 -8.28
CA GLY A 29 -1.08 -12.39 -8.87
C GLY A 29 -1.13 -12.66 -10.38
N VAL A 30 -2.30 -12.51 -11.03
CA VAL A 30 -2.44 -12.61 -12.49
C VAL A 30 -2.30 -11.23 -13.09
N LYS A 31 -1.46 -11.09 -14.12
CA LYS A 31 -1.31 -9.84 -14.86
C LYS A 31 -2.44 -9.68 -15.89
N LEU A 32 -2.87 -8.45 -16.11
CA LEU A 32 -3.90 -8.15 -17.12
C LEU A 32 -3.49 -8.65 -18.51
N SER A 33 -2.23 -8.39 -18.91
CA SER A 33 -1.71 -8.83 -20.21
C SER A 33 -1.80 -10.35 -20.40
N THR A 34 -1.51 -11.12 -19.35
CA THR A 34 -1.64 -12.58 -19.37
C THR A 34 -3.13 -12.99 -19.50
N ALA A 35 -4.01 -12.41 -18.69
CA ALA A 35 -5.43 -12.71 -18.73
C ALA A 35 -6.06 -12.39 -20.11
N VAL A 36 -5.69 -11.25 -20.70
CA VAL A 36 -6.15 -10.85 -22.03
C VAL A 36 -5.59 -11.76 -23.11
N SER A 37 -4.29 -12.11 -23.09
CA SER A 37 -3.67 -13.01 -24.07
C SER A 37 -4.24 -14.43 -24.02
N GLU A 38 -4.69 -14.87 -22.83
CA GLU A 38 -5.36 -16.17 -22.64
C GLU A 38 -6.88 -16.12 -22.94
N GLY A 39 -7.42 -14.95 -23.31
CA GLY A 39 -8.82 -14.78 -23.67
C GLY A 39 -9.79 -14.85 -22.49
N TRP A 40 -9.40 -14.32 -21.31
CA TRP A 40 -10.27 -14.32 -20.14
C TRP A 40 -11.27 -13.17 -20.17
N TYR A 41 -10.89 -12.02 -20.70
CA TYR A 41 -11.70 -10.81 -20.77
C TYR A 41 -11.90 -10.35 -22.22
N GLN A 42 -13.01 -9.70 -22.46
CA GLN A 42 -13.25 -8.88 -23.66
C GLN A 42 -13.13 -7.39 -23.29
N PRO A 43 -12.72 -6.52 -24.23
CA PRO A 43 -12.68 -5.09 -23.97
C PRO A 43 -14.07 -4.54 -23.73
N MET A 44 -14.17 -3.54 -22.85
CA MET A 44 -15.45 -2.91 -22.51
C MET A 44 -15.55 -1.45 -22.95
N THR A 45 -14.51 -0.88 -23.55
CA THR A 45 -14.43 0.54 -23.93
C THR A 45 -15.65 1.00 -24.74
N ASP A 46 -16.05 0.23 -25.76
CA ASP A 46 -17.19 0.57 -26.64
C ASP A 46 -18.55 0.55 -25.94
N TYR A 47 -18.64 -0.07 -24.76
CA TYR A 47 -19.88 -0.17 -23.97
C TYR A 47 -19.97 0.92 -22.88
N LEU A 48 -18.89 1.69 -22.67
CA LEU A 48 -18.81 2.73 -21.65
C LEU A 48 -18.94 4.11 -22.31
N SER A 49 -19.67 5.02 -21.66
CA SER A 49 -19.68 6.41 -22.13
C SER A 49 -18.40 7.14 -21.76
N GLN A 50 -18.01 8.14 -22.55
CA GLN A 50 -16.85 8.96 -22.26
C GLN A 50 -17.02 9.68 -20.90
N GLU A 51 -18.21 10.18 -20.58
CA GLU A 51 -18.53 10.80 -19.29
C GLU A 51 -18.25 9.84 -18.11
N PHE A 52 -18.59 8.55 -18.27
CA PHE A 52 -18.27 7.55 -17.26
C PHE A 52 -16.76 7.32 -17.12
N ILE A 53 -16.04 7.21 -18.24
CA ILE A 53 -14.58 7.05 -18.24
C ILE A 53 -13.91 8.25 -17.57
N ASP A 54 -14.34 9.46 -17.88
CA ASP A 54 -13.82 10.72 -17.36
C ASP A 54 -14.16 10.94 -15.86
N SER A 55 -15.09 10.17 -15.29
CA SER A 55 -15.44 10.28 -13.88
C SER A 55 -14.43 9.63 -12.92
N PHE A 56 -13.52 8.82 -13.46
CA PHE A 56 -12.50 8.19 -12.63
C PHE A 56 -11.38 9.16 -12.23
N SER A 57 -10.95 9.07 -10.98
CA SER A 57 -9.81 9.85 -10.49
C SER A 57 -8.54 9.54 -11.29
N PRO A 58 -7.62 10.52 -11.47
CA PRO A 58 -6.35 10.31 -12.17
C PRO A 58 -5.59 9.09 -11.64
N GLY A 59 -5.03 8.29 -12.55
CA GLY A 59 -4.32 7.07 -12.20
C GLY A 59 -5.19 5.86 -11.90
N SER A 60 -6.51 5.95 -12.04
CA SER A 60 -7.43 4.82 -11.87
C SER A 60 -7.49 3.90 -13.08
N LEU A 61 -7.39 4.45 -14.28
CA LEU A 61 -7.38 3.72 -15.55
C LEU A 61 -6.00 3.85 -16.20
N ASN A 62 -5.13 2.88 -15.95
CA ASN A 62 -3.74 2.90 -16.40
C ASN A 62 -3.43 1.75 -17.35
N GLU A 63 -2.62 2.06 -18.37
CA GLU A 63 -2.09 1.07 -19.30
C GLU A 63 -1.30 -0.03 -18.55
N GLY A 64 -1.44 -1.27 -18.98
CA GLY A 64 -0.82 -2.44 -18.34
C GLY A 64 -1.50 -2.91 -17.05
N VAL A 65 -2.35 -2.09 -16.42
CA VAL A 65 -3.02 -2.37 -15.14
C VAL A 65 -4.51 -2.61 -15.31
N THR A 66 -5.23 -1.64 -15.84
CA THR A 66 -6.69 -1.70 -16.11
C THR A 66 -7.01 -1.64 -17.59
N THR A 67 -6.11 -1.08 -18.38
CA THR A 67 -6.19 -0.96 -19.84
C THR A 67 -5.04 -1.69 -20.50
N LEU A 68 -5.23 -2.08 -21.77
CA LEU A 68 -4.20 -2.67 -22.61
C LEU A 68 -4.42 -2.24 -24.05
N ASP A 69 -3.37 -1.70 -24.70
CA ASP A 69 -3.44 -1.14 -26.06
C ASP A 69 -4.56 -0.07 -26.19
N GLY A 70 -4.81 0.71 -25.14
CA GLY A 70 -5.82 1.75 -25.08
C GLY A 70 -7.24 1.26 -24.82
N GLU A 71 -7.47 -0.05 -24.69
CA GLU A 71 -8.79 -0.65 -24.40
C GLU A 71 -8.93 -0.95 -22.91
N ILE A 72 -10.10 -0.67 -22.33
CA ILE A 72 -10.42 -0.97 -20.93
C ILE A 72 -10.88 -2.42 -20.83
N TYR A 73 -10.21 -3.23 -20.02
CA TYR A 73 -10.55 -4.63 -19.77
C TYR A 73 -11.09 -4.89 -18.36
N VAL A 74 -10.59 -4.14 -17.37
CA VAL A 74 -11.04 -4.23 -15.99
C VAL A 74 -11.19 -2.83 -15.40
N LEU A 75 -12.13 -2.69 -14.47
CA LEU A 75 -12.28 -1.47 -13.67
C LEU A 75 -11.57 -1.64 -12.33
N PRO A 76 -11.13 -0.55 -11.68
CA PRO A 76 -10.46 -0.62 -10.39
C PRO A 76 -11.42 -0.97 -9.26
N GLU A 77 -10.93 -1.60 -8.18
CA GLU A 77 -11.77 -1.94 -7.01
C GLU A 77 -12.16 -0.68 -6.21
N ALA A 78 -11.18 0.15 -5.93
CA ALA A 78 -11.29 1.35 -5.10
C ALA A 78 -10.17 2.33 -5.45
N ALA A 79 -10.24 3.54 -4.95
CA ALA A 79 -9.08 4.42 -4.99
C ALA A 79 -7.94 3.82 -4.15
N ASN A 80 -6.74 3.84 -4.70
CA ASN A 80 -5.55 3.51 -3.94
C ASN A 80 -5.11 4.77 -3.21
N ILE A 81 -5.07 4.71 -1.90
CA ILE A 81 -4.58 5.78 -1.05
C ILE A 81 -3.47 5.27 -0.14
N VAL A 82 -2.75 6.17 0.48
CA VAL A 82 -1.77 5.83 1.50
C VAL A 82 -2.41 4.92 2.56
N ASN A 83 -1.81 3.77 2.78
CA ASN A 83 -2.28 2.73 3.71
C ASN A 83 -1.36 2.53 4.92
N SER A 84 -0.47 3.49 5.17
CA SER A 84 0.49 3.50 6.27
C SER A 84 0.43 4.85 6.98
N LEU A 85 -0.68 5.10 7.69
CA LEU A 85 -0.79 6.19 8.65
C LEU A 85 -0.66 5.64 10.08
N VAL A 86 -0.37 6.50 11.03
CA VAL A 86 -0.15 6.12 12.42
C VAL A 86 -1.42 6.36 13.22
N PHE A 87 -2.00 5.27 13.74
CA PHE A 87 -3.04 5.36 14.75
C PHE A 87 -2.41 5.43 16.14
N TYR A 88 -3.01 6.20 17.04
CA TYR A 88 -2.56 6.31 18.40
C TYR A 88 -3.72 6.24 19.41
N ASN A 89 -3.41 5.70 20.60
CA ASN A 89 -4.35 5.56 21.70
C ASN A 89 -4.34 6.83 22.55
N ARG A 90 -5.42 7.61 22.49
CA ARG A 90 -5.54 8.89 23.19
C ARG A 90 -5.51 8.74 24.70
N ASP A 91 -6.11 7.66 25.26
CA ASP A 91 -6.14 7.42 26.70
C ASP A 91 -4.72 7.13 27.23
N ILE A 92 -3.91 6.36 26.49
CA ILE A 92 -2.51 6.10 26.83
C ILE A 92 -1.70 7.42 26.75
N PHE A 93 -1.95 8.26 25.77
CA PHE A 93 -1.29 9.57 25.66
C PHE A 93 -1.57 10.41 26.91
N GLU A 94 -2.84 10.57 27.29
CA GLU A 94 -3.23 11.33 28.50
C GLU A 94 -2.61 10.73 29.77
N GLU A 95 -2.64 9.39 29.94
CA GLU A 95 -2.05 8.69 31.07
C GLU A 95 -0.55 8.93 31.18
N CYS A 96 0.15 8.99 30.03
CA CYS A 96 1.59 9.27 29.98
C CYS A 96 1.95 10.76 30.03
N GLY A 97 0.96 11.67 30.10
CA GLY A 97 1.18 13.11 30.09
C GLY A 97 1.59 13.67 28.72
N LEU A 98 1.32 12.93 27.65
CA LEU A 98 1.45 13.40 26.28
C LEU A 98 0.16 14.12 25.86
N ASP A 99 0.27 15.12 24.99
CA ASP A 99 -0.90 15.84 24.48
C ASP A 99 -1.51 15.06 23.31
N PRO A 100 -2.74 14.51 23.43
CA PRO A 100 -3.37 13.77 22.34
C PRO A 100 -3.84 14.67 21.18
N ASP A 101 -3.85 16.01 21.36
CA ASP A 101 -4.20 16.96 20.30
C ASP A 101 -2.94 17.52 19.59
N ALA A 102 -1.74 17.17 20.07
CA ALA A 102 -0.46 17.50 19.47
C ALA A 102 0.43 16.24 19.38
N PRO A 103 0.07 15.25 18.54
CA PRO A 103 0.88 14.04 18.36
C PRO A 103 2.23 14.37 17.73
N PRO A 104 3.24 13.47 17.83
CA PRO A 104 4.57 13.70 17.31
C PRO A 104 4.57 13.89 15.78
N GLU A 105 5.28 14.91 15.30
CA GLU A 105 5.37 15.23 13.88
C GLU A 105 6.70 14.80 13.26
N THR A 106 7.76 14.64 14.10
CA THR A 106 9.10 14.25 13.63
C THR A 106 9.50 12.88 14.13
N TRP A 107 10.53 12.30 13.50
CA TRP A 107 11.07 10.99 13.87
C TRP A 107 11.57 10.95 15.30
N SER A 108 12.32 11.98 15.72
CA SER A 108 12.83 12.03 17.09
C SER A 108 11.70 12.19 18.12
N GLU A 109 10.67 12.98 17.84
CA GLU A 109 9.50 13.10 18.70
C GLU A 109 8.73 11.79 18.79
N PHE A 110 8.55 11.07 17.66
CA PHE A 110 7.89 9.78 17.63
C PHE A 110 8.61 8.72 18.47
N VAL A 111 9.93 8.59 18.29
CA VAL A 111 10.75 7.66 19.07
C VAL A 111 10.71 8.04 20.55
N ALA A 112 10.79 9.32 20.90
CA ALA A 112 10.70 9.80 22.29
C ALA A 112 9.31 9.53 22.90
N ALA A 113 8.23 9.70 22.14
CA ALA A 113 6.88 9.36 22.59
C ALA A 113 6.72 7.86 22.84
N CYS A 114 7.20 7.01 21.92
CA CYS A 114 7.21 5.54 22.11
C CYS A 114 7.95 5.13 23.39
N LYS A 115 9.11 5.73 23.62
CA LYS A 115 9.89 5.48 24.84
C LYS A 115 9.16 5.90 26.12
N THR A 116 8.61 7.12 26.12
CA THR A 116 7.83 7.65 27.24
C THR A 116 6.66 6.73 27.59
N ILE A 117 5.90 6.30 26.58
CA ILE A 117 4.78 5.36 26.73
C ILE A 117 5.26 4.03 27.33
N THR A 118 6.34 3.48 26.81
CA THR A 118 6.88 2.19 27.29
C THR A 118 7.34 2.27 28.75
N GLU A 119 8.08 3.31 29.11
CA GLU A 119 8.56 3.54 30.46
C GLU A 119 7.40 3.71 31.44
N HIS A 120 6.36 4.48 31.09
CA HIS A 120 5.16 4.66 31.89
C HIS A 120 4.34 3.38 32.00
N GLY A 121 4.21 2.64 30.88
CA GLY A 121 3.47 1.38 30.81
C GLY A 121 3.99 0.30 31.72
N ASN A 122 5.29 0.30 32.03
CA ASN A 122 5.93 -0.64 32.94
C ASN A 122 5.52 -2.10 32.67
N GLY A 123 5.49 -2.49 31.39
CA GLY A 123 5.15 -3.84 30.92
C GLY A 123 3.64 -4.10 30.74
N LYS A 124 2.76 -3.14 30.98
CA LYS A 124 1.33 -3.27 30.69
C LYS A 124 1.02 -2.90 29.24
N TYR A 125 1.72 -1.90 28.72
CA TYR A 125 1.65 -1.45 27.32
C TYR A 125 3.02 -0.91 26.89
N TYR A 126 3.17 -0.77 25.57
CA TYR A 126 4.43 -0.40 24.94
C TYR A 126 4.22 0.78 23.99
N GLY A 127 5.31 1.39 23.51
CA GLY A 127 5.25 2.50 22.56
C GLY A 127 4.50 2.14 21.29
N ILE A 128 4.92 1.07 20.64
CA ILE A 128 4.33 0.62 19.37
C ILE A 128 4.12 -0.89 19.36
N ILE A 129 3.07 -1.33 18.67
CA ILE A 129 2.82 -2.73 18.32
C ILE A 129 2.85 -2.92 16.82
N GLU A 130 3.47 -4.00 16.34
CA GLU A 130 3.66 -4.28 14.93
C GLU A 130 3.09 -5.63 14.52
N SER A 131 2.75 -5.75 13.24
CA SER A 131 2.32 -7.00 12.61
C SER A 131 3.53 -7.79 12.10
N GLY A 132 4.46 -8.12 12.99
CA GLY A 132 5.80 -8.58 12.65
C GLY A 132 5.88 -9.92 11.93
N SER A 133 4.86 -10.79 12.02
CA SER A 133 4.83 -12.01 11.21
C SER A 133 4.53 -11.73 9.71
N ALA A 134 4.02 -10.53 9.39
CA ALA A 134 3.71 -10.11 8.04
C ALA A 134 4.88 -9.28 7.46
N ALA A 135 5.94 -9.93 6.97
CA ALA A 135 7.12 -9.27 6.44
C ALA A 135 6.79 -8.21 5.37
N GLN A 136 5.82 -8.49 4.49
CA GLN A 136 5.36 -7.54 3.48
C GLN A 136 4.81 -6.24 4.11
N ARG A 137 4.12 -6.32 5.27
CA ARG A 137 3.62 -5.12 5.94
C ARG A 137 4.76 -4.25 6.46
N LEU A 138 5.74 -4.86 7.13
CA LEU A 138 6.94 -4.16 7.62
C LEU A 138 7.76 -3.53 6.48
N GLU A 139 7.82 -4.20 5.34
CA GLU A 139 8.45 -3.65 4.13
C GLU A 139 7.74 -2.38 3.65
N ILE A 140 6.40 -2.39 3.57
CA ILE A 140 5.61 -1.22 3.15
C ILE A 140 5.84 -0.05 4.12
N GLU A 141 5.86 -0.30 5.41
CA GLU A 141 6.08 0.71 6.44
C GLU A 141 7.50 1.31 6.36
N LEU A 142 8.52 0.46 6.25
CA LEU A 142 9.91 0.91 6.07
C LEU A 142 10.06 1.78 4.83
N ARG A 143 9.49 1.36 3.69
CA ARG A 143 9.52 2.13 2.43
C ARG A 143 8.76 3.45 2.56
N SER A 144 7.66 3.48 3.31
CA SER A 144 6.91 4.71 3.57
C SER A 144 7.76 5.74 4.34
N PHE A 145 8.41 5.32 5.42
CA PHE A 145 9.37 6.18 6.15
C PHE A 145 10.53 6.62 5.25
N ALA A 146 11.12 5.68 4.50
CA ALA A 146 12.24 5.98 3.63
C ALA A 146 11.88 6.97 2.51
N ASN A 147 10.68 6.84 1.93
CA ASN A 147 10.23 7.76 0.88
C ASN A 147 9.96 9.17 1.39
N ILE A 148 9.41 9.31 2.59
CA ILE A 148 9.27 10.63 3.23
C ILE A 148 10.65 11.28 3.45
N ALA A 149 11.71 10.48 3.62
CA ALA A 149 13.10 10.94 3.66
C ALA A 149 13.76 11.08 2.28
N GLY A 150 13.06 10.78 1.18
CA GLY A 150 13.54 10.96 -0.19
C GLY A 150 14.17 9.72 -0.84
N ALA A 151 13.86 8.49 -0.37
CA ALA A 151 14.45 7.26 -0.90
C ALA A 151 14.05 6.91 -2.34
N LYS A 152 12.92 7.43 -2.82
CA LYS A 152 12.38 7.15 -4.16
C LYS A 152 12.11 5.66 -4.43
N CYS A 153 11.53 4.95 -3.45
CA CYS A 153 10.98 3.62 -3.66
C CYS A 153 9.57 3.74 -4.23
N ASN A 154 9.26 3.00 -5.29
CA ASN A 154 7.87 2.97 -5.75
C ASN A 154 6.95 2.20 -4.79
N TYR A 155 5.64 2.34 -4.98
CA TYR A 155 4.65 1.74 -4.11
C TYR A 155 4.76 0.22 -4.00
N TYR A 156 4.93 -0.49 -5.12
CA TYR A 156 4.95 -1.95 -5.15
C TYR A 156 6.26 -2.57 -4.63
N GLY A 157 7.26 -1.77 -4.25
CA GLY A 157 8.56 -2.28 -3.84
C GLY A 157 9.36 -2.93 -4.96
N VAL A 158 8.90 -2.77 -6.20
CA VAL A 158 9.67 -3.18 -7.37
C VAL A 158 10.84 -2.23 -7.55
N MET A 159 11.84 -2.68 -8.27
CA MET A 159 12.99 -1.87 -8.55
C MET A 159 12.57 -0.58 -9.25
N SER A 160 12.97 0.53 -8.70
CA SER A 160 13.03 1.82 -9.37
C SER A 160 14.47 2.26 -9.35
N VAL A 161 14.99 2.63 -10.51
CA VAL A 161 16.37 3.11 -10.65
C VAL A 161 16.31 4.61 -10.82
N VAL A 162 17.10 5.33 -10.04
CA VAL A 162 17.30 6.76 -10.18
C VAL A 162 18.80 7.00 -10.16
N ASP A 163 19.30 7.71 -11.15
CA ASP A 163 20.74 7.94 -11.34
C ASP A 163 21.55 6.63 -11.37
N GLY A 164 21.00 5.57 -11.97
CA GLY A 164 21.64 4.26 -12.08
C GLY A 164 21.73 3.46 -10.76
N GLN A 165 21.04 3.89 -9.70
CA GLN A 165 21.05 3.25 -8.37
C GLN A 165 19.65 2.82 -7.96
N ASN A 166 19.51 1.63 -7.37
CA ASN A 166 18.28 1.31 -6.65
C ASN A 166 18.26 2.01 -5.28
N PRO A 167 17.07 2.26 -4.69
CA PRO A 167 16.94 3.09 -3.49
C PRO A 167 17.28 2.38 -2.19
N PHE A 168 17.52 1.07 -2.19
CA PHE A 168 17.51 0.25 -0.97
C PHE A 168 18.72 0.43 -0.06
N ALA A 169 19.84 0.97 -0.58
CA ALA A 169 21.02 1.34 0.22
C ALA A 169 21.19 2.86 0.40
N SER A 170 20.18 3.66 0.04
CA SER A 170 20.24 5.11 0.22
C SER A 170 20.31 5.51 1.69
N ASP A 171 20.86 6.70 1.95
CA ASP A 171 20.90 7.26 3.32
C ASP A 171 19.48 7.40 3.91
N ALA A 172 18.49 7.71 3.07
CA ALA A 172 17.09 7.77 3.47
C ALA A 172 16.55 6.42 3.95
N MET A 173 16.86 5.33 3.23
CA MET A 173 16.47 3.97 3.62
C MET A 173 17.17 3.54 4.91
N LYS A 174 18.47 3.82 5.04
CA LYS A 174 19.23 3.52 6.26
C LYS A 174 18.68 4.27 7.45
N SER A 175 18.42 5.56 7.32
CA SER A 175 17.83 6.37 8.39
C SER A 175 16.44 5.90 8.81
N ALA A 176 15.63 5.45 7.85
CA ALA A 176 14.32 4.88 8.15
C ALA A 176 14.42 3.55 8.93
N LEU A 177 15.36 2.67 8.57
CA LEU A 177 15.60 1.42 9.31
C LEU A 177 16.13 1.68 10.72
N ASP A 178 16.90 2.76 10.91
CA ASP A 178 17.41 3.15 12.21
C ASP A 178 16.31 3.55 13.20
N ILE A 179 15.11 3.97 12.74
CA ILE A 179 13.94 4.17 13.61
C ILE A 179 13.60 2.85 14.31
N TYR A 180 13.48 1.76 13.56
CA TYR A 180 13.19 0.43 14.13
C TYR A 180 14.31 -0.06 15.06
N ALA A 181 15.56 0.23 14.71
CA ALA A 181 16.70 -0.11 15.58
C ALA A 181 16.64 0.66 16.92
N GLN A 182 16.27 1.94 16.90
CA GLN A 182 16.12 2.74 18.11
C GLN A 182 14.93 2.26 18.95
N LEU A 183 13.77 2.01 18.33
CA LEU A 183 12.59 1.48 19.02
C LEU A 183 12.88 0.12 19.66
N ALA A 184 13.64 -0.75 18.99
CA ALA A 184 14.06 -2.04 19.53
C ALA A 184 15.05 -1.87 20.70
N ALA A 185 16.03 -0.98 20.56
CA ALA A 185 17.02 -0.72 21.62
C ALA A 185 16.40 -0.12 22.89
N ASP A 186 15.37 0.73 22.74
CA ASP A 186 14.61 1.31 23.84
C ASP A 186 13.58 0.32 24.45
N GLY A 187 13.38 -0.87 23.84
CA GLY A 187 12.34 -1.82 24.23
C GLY A 187 10.93 -1.30 23.99
N SER A 188 10.76 -0.35 23.07
CA SER A 188 9.49 0.32 22.80
C SER A 188 8.54 -0.48 21.93
N ILE A 189 9.02 -1.54 21.27
CA ILE A 189 8.21 -2.43 20.46
C ILE A 189 7.58 -3.50 21.38
N HIS A 190 6.27 -3.73 21.24
CA HIS A 190 5.59 -4.77 21.99
C HIS A 190 6.27 -6.14 21.78
N PRO A 191 6.61 -6.90 22.83
CA PRO A 191 7.44 -8.11 22.71
C PRO A 191 6.85 -9.21 21.82
N ASP A 192 5.52 -9.28 21.71
CA ASP A 192 4.86 -10.25 20.84
C ASP A 192 4.81 -9.84 19.37
N SER A 193 5.15 -8.58 19.05
CA SER A 193 5.04 -8.01 17.69
C SER A 193 5.63 -8.91 16.60
N ILE A 194 6.79 -9.55 16.84
CA ILE A 194 7.45 -10.42 15.86
C ILE A 194 6.55 -11.57 15.39
N ASN A 195 5.68 -12.07 16.27
CA ASN A 195 4.82 -13.23 16.02
C ASN A 195 3.38 -12.87 15.66
N LEU A 196 3.00 -11.59 15.77
CA LEU A 196 1.63 -11.14 15.52
C LEU A 196 1.36 -11.02 14.04
N ASP A 197 0.21 -11.53 13.62
CA ASP A 197 -0.41 -11.15 12.36
C ASP A 197 -1.16 -9.80 12.48
N ALA A 198 -1.56 -9.21 11.36
CA ALA A 198 -2.19 -7.91 11.36
C ALA A 198 -3.54 -7.88 12.13
N PRO A 199 -4.44 -8.87 12.04
CA PRO A 199 -5.63 -8.91 12.88
C PRO A 199 -5.33 -8.93 14.36
N SER A 200 -4.35 -9.74 14.80
CA SER A 200 -3.95 -9.84 16.22
C SER A 200 -3.35 -8.54 16.74
N ALA A 201 -2.43 -7.91 15.99
CA ALA A 201 -1.85 -6.62 16.37
C ALA A 201 -2.93 -5.52 16.51
N ARG A 202 -3.89 -5.45 15.58
CA ARG A 202 -5.02 -4.52 15.65
C ARG A 202 -5.91 -4.74 16.87
N ALA A 203 -6.19 -6.01 17.21
CA ALA A 203 -7.00 -6.35 18.36
C ALA A 203 -6.29 -5.97 19.67
N MET A 204 -4.99 -6.24 19.79
CA MET A 204 -4.19 -5.89 20.97
C MET A 204 -4.04 -4.37 21.13
N PHE A 205 -3.86 -3.63 20.02
CA PHE A 205 -3.86 -2.17 20.02
C PHE A 205 -5.18 -1.60 20.57
N ALA A 206 -6.32 -2.10 20.07
CA ALA A 206 -7.65 -1.69 20.55
C ALA A 206 -7.92 -2.06 22.01
N GLN A 207 -7.19 -3.05 22.56
CA GLN A 207 -7.21 -3.42 23.97
C GLN A 207 -6.26 -2.59 24.85
N GLY A 208 -5.61 -1.58 24.28
CA GLY A 208 -4.72 -0.67 25.01
C GLY A 208 -3.35 -1.26 25.35
N GLN A 209 -2.82 -2.17 24.52
CA GLN A 209 -1.50 -2.77 24.75
C GLN A 209 -0.35 -1.99 24.10
N ALA A 210 -0.66 -0.96 23.32
CA ALA A 210 0.35 -0.06 22.73
C ALA A 210 -0.19 1.34 22.53
N GLY A 211 0.73 2.34 22.51
CA GLY A 211 0.41 3.73 22.20
C GLY A 211 0.19 3.96 20.72
N PHE A 212 0.95 3.28 19.86
CA PHE A 212 0.90 3.45 18.41
C PHE A 212 0.74 2.12 17.66
N LEU A 213 0.12 2.22 16.46
CA LEU A 213 0.05 1.18 15.45
C LEU A 213 0.01 1.82 14.06
N ILE A 214 0.83 1.34 13.11
CA ILE A 214 0.82 1.80 11.72
C ILE A 214 -0.10 0.90 10.90
N GLN A 215 -1.19 1.48 10.34
CA GLN A 215 -2.21 0.72 9.60
C GLN A 215 -2.99 1.58 8.60
N GLY A 216 -3.83 0.91 7.81
CA GLY A 216 -4.74 1.53 6.85
C GLY A 216 -6.14 1.83 7.40
N SER A 217 -6.94 2.54 6.61
CA SER A 217 -8.28 3.04 6.98
C SER A 217 -9.28 1.96 7.39
N TRP A 218 -9.13 0.73 6.89
CA TRP A 218 -10.01 -0.42 7.20
C TRP A 218 -10.09 -0.78 8.70
N CYS A 219 -9.16 -0.27 9.50
CA CYS A 219 -9.18 -0.46 10.94
C CYS A 219 -10.31 0.32 11.62
N ILE A 220 -10.65 1.49 11.10
CA ILE A 220 -11.61 2.44 11.70
C ILE A 220 -13.00 1.78 11.87
N PRO A 221 -13.66 1.28 10.81
CA PRO A 221 -14.96 0.65 10.98
C PRO A 221 -14.91 -0.62 11.84
N THR A 222 -13.80 -1.39 11.77
CA THR A 222 -13.62 -2.58 12.60
C THR A 222 -13.58 -2.22 14.08
N TRP A 223 -12.75 -1.27 14.49
CA TRP A 223 -12.66 -0.85 15.89
C TRP A 223 -13.94 -0.21 16.40
N ARG A 224 -14.63 0.59 15.57
CA ARG A 224 -15.93 1.15 15.96
C ARG A 224 -16.99 0.07 16.22
N ALA A 225 -16.97 -1.02 15.44
CA ALA A 225 -17.92 -2.12 15.61
C ALA A 225 -17.57 -3.03 16.79
N GLU A 226 -16.28 -3.36 16.97
CA GLU A 226 -15.82 -4.34 17.95
C GLU A 226 -15.45 -3.73 19.31
N ASN A 227 -15.01 -2.47 19.31
CA ASN A 227 -14.50 -1.75 20.49
C ASN A 227 -15.04 -0.31 20.50
N PRO A 228 -16.35 -0.09 20.67
CA PRO A 228 -17.00 1.21 20.52
C PRO A 228 -16.49 2.28 21.50
N ASP A 229 -15.93 1.86 22.64
CA ASP A 229 -15.36 2.75 23.67
C ASP A 229 -13.86 3.05 23.44
N PHE A 230 -13.25 2.49 22.38
CA PHE A 230 -11.84 2.70 22.09
C PHE A 230 -11.58 4.14 21.61
N ASN A 231 -10.87 4.91 22.43
CA ASN A 231 -10.53 6.29 22.18
C ASN A 231 -9.20 6.39 21.41
N PHE A 232 -9.27 6.41 20.10
CA PHE A 232 -8.12 6.47 19.21
C PHE A 232 -8.21 7.68 18.27
N ASP A 233 -7.07 8.04 17.71
CA ASP A 233 -6.99 9.04 16.65
C ASP A 233 -5.93 8.62 15.63
N VAL A 234 -5.79 9.37 14.53
CA VAL A 234 -4.86 9.11 13.44
C VAL A 234 -4.02 10.34 13.14
N MET A 235 -2.76 10.12 12.79
CA MET A 235 -1.81 11.14 12.36
C MET A 235 -1.07 10.68 11.10
N ALA A 236 -0.47 11.61 10.37
CA ALA A 236 0.45 11.29 9.28
C ALA A 236 1.68 10.52 9.81
N LEU A 237 2.39 9.81 8.94
CA LEU A 237 3.71 9.31 9.31
C LEU A 237 4.62 10.49 9.69
N PRO A 238 5.35 10.39 10.80
CA PRO A 238 6.32 11.42 11.18
C PRO A 238 7.39 11.63 10.10
N VAL A 239 7.84 12.85 9.95
CA VAL A 239 8.86 13.23 8.97
C VAL A 239 10.26 13.27 9.60
N PRO A 240 11.36 13.22 8.82
CA PRO A 240 12.69 13.51 9.35
C PRO A 240 12.74 14.87 10.07
N ASP A 241 13.63 15.01 11.07
CA ASP A 241 13.73 16.24 11.88
C ASP A 241 14.13 17.48 11.05
N ASP A 242 14.73 17.29 9.89
CA ASP A 242 15.04 18.36 8.92
C ASP A 242 13.94 18.56 7.85
N GLY A 243 12.78 17.91 8.03
CA GLY A 243 11.61 18.02 7.18
C GLY A 243 11.48 16.90 6.13
N ALA A 244 10.28 16.80 5.54
CA ALA A 244 10.00 15.85 4.48
C ALA A 244 10.78 16.17 3.20
N LYS A 245 11.29 15.13 2.54
CA LYS A 245 12.00 15.18 1.25
C LYS A 245 11.29 14.33 0.18
N GLY A 246 10.13 13.80 0.51
CA GLY A 246 9.26 13.02 -0.34
C GLY A 246 7.90 12.80 0.33
N GLY A 247 6.97 12.20 -0.40
CA GLY A 247 5.68 11.79 0.12
C GLY A 247 5.61 10.30 0.40
N ASN A 248 4.57 9.89 1.12
CA ASN A 248 4.25 8.49 1.30
C ASN A 248 3.73 7.92 -0.04
N PRO A 249 4.36 6.89 -0.61
CA PRO A 249 4.04 6.49 -1.97
C PRO A 249 2.69 5.77 -2.04
N TYR A 250 1.94 6.07 -3.08
CA TYR A 250 0.82 5.26 -3.52
C TYR A 250 0.86 5.13 -5.05
N THR A 251 0.05 4.23 -5.61
CA THR A 251 -0.14 4.11 -7.06
C THR A 251 -1.60 4.36 -7.40
N GLY A 252 -1.90 4.34 -8.70
CA GLY A 252 -3.28 4.31 -9.18
C GLY A 252 -4.05 3.10 -8.64
N ALA A 253 -5.34 3.08 -8.89
CA ALA A 253 -6.22 2.04 -8.37
C ALA A 253 -5.85 0.63 -8.86
N GLN A 254 -6.10 -0.37 -8.02
CA GLN A 254 -5.84 -1.78 -8.31
C GLN A 254 -6.84 -2.34 -9.34
N PRO A 255 -6.41 -3.19 -10.29
CA PRO A 255 -7.32 -3.82 -11.24
C PRO A 255 -8.29 -4.76 -10.52
N TRP A 256 -9.55 -4.73 -10.90
CA TRP A 256 -10.56 -5.56 -10.26
C TRP A 256 -11.49 -6.23 -11.30
N MET A 257 -12.64 -5.67 -11.59
CA MET A 257 -13.72 -6.38 -12.28
C MET A 257 -13.75 -6.11 -13.78
N GLY A 258 -13.83 -7.18 -14.57
CA GLY A 258 -13.95 -7.14 -16.02
C GLY A 258 -15.06 -8.02 -16.56
N ILE A 259 -15.36 -7.85 -17.85
CA ILE A 259 -16.36 -8.64 -18.58
C ILE A 259 -15.68 -9.88 -19.17
N SER A 260 -16.20 -11.07 -18.83
CA SER A 260 -15.74 -12.34 -19.38
C SER A 260 -15.73 -12.33 -20.91
N ALA A 261 -14.69 -12.88 -21.52
CA ALA A 261 -14.66 -13.10 -22.97
C ALA A 261 -15.80 -14.01 -23.48
N THR A 262 -16.40 -14.81 -22.59
CA THR A 262 -17.53 -15.68 -22.89
C THR A 262 -18.90 -15.09 -22.56
N CYS A 263 -18.95 -13.85 -22.06
CA CYS A 263 -20.21 -13.15 -21.78
C CYS A 263 -20.98 -12.90 -23.06
N GLU A 264 -22.22 -13.40 -23.13
CA GLU A 264 -23.10 -13.25 -24.28
C GLU A 264 -23.87 -11.92 -24.27
N HIS A 265 -23.82 -11.18 -23.16
CA HIS A 265 -24.57 -9.91 -22.95
C HIS A 265 -23.67 -8.80 -22.42
N PRO A 266 -22.57 -8.42 -23.16
CA PRO A 266 -21.58 -7.45 -22.67
C PRO A 266 -22.16 -6.06 -22.38
N GLU A 267 -23.21 -5.63 -23.15
CA GLU A 267 -23.87 -4.35 -22.91
C GLU A 267 -24.57 -4.33 -21.54
N ALA A 268 -25.23 -5.45 -21.16
CA ALA A 268 -25.88 -5.55 -19.85
C ALA A 268 -24.87 -5.63 -18.71
N ALA A 269 -23.75 -6.32 -18.93
CA ALA A 269 -22.64 -6.40 -17.98
C ALA A 269 -21.99 -5.02 -17.77
N ALA A 270 -21.74 -4.28 -18.85
CA ALA A 270 -21.21 -2.92 -18.79
C ALA A 270 -22.18 -1.94 -18.10
N LEU A 271 -23.48 -2.04 -18.36
CA LEU A 271 -24.49 -1.25 -17.67
C LEU A 271 -24.48 -1.53 -16.16
N TYR A 272 -24.36 -2.80 -15.74
CA TYR A 272 -24.23 -3.15 -14.33
C TYR A 272 -22.98 -2.52 -13.69
N LEU A 273 -21.85 -2.57 -14.39
CA LEU A 273 -20.62 -1.91 -13.92
C LEU A 273 -20.80 -0.39 -13.83
N THR A 274 -21.45 0.25 -14.81
CA THR A 274 -21.73 1.69 -14.79
C THR A 274 -22.57 2.07 -13.56
N GLU A 275 -23.58 1.27 -13.21
CA GLU A 275 -24.39 1.50 -12.00
C GLU A 275 -23.58 1.28 -10.71
N LEU A 276 -22.71 0.26 -10.68
CA LEU A 276 -21.84 -0.05 -9.54
C LEU A 276 -20.82 1.08 -9.25
N TYR A 277 -20.37 1.75 -10.29
CA TYR A 277 -19.46 2.91 -10.18
C TYR A 277 -20.20 4.25 -10.26
N GLY A 278 -21.53 4.23 -10.40
CA GLY A 278 -22.35 5.44 -10.38
C GLY A 278 -22.26 6.19 -9.06
N THR A 279 -22.29 7.52 -9.11
CA THR A 279 -22.11 8.41 -7.95
C THR A 279 -23.03 8.05 -6.79
N ASP A 280 -24.30 7.70 -7.06
CA ASP A 280 -25.26 7.35 -6.01
C ASP A 280 -24.84 6.10 -5.22
N TYR A 281 -24.39 5.04 -5.91
CA TYR A 281 -23.95 3.81 -5.25
C TYR A 281 -22.60 4.01 -4.56
N GLN A 282 -21.66 4.68 -5.21
CA GLN A 282 -20.35 4.98 -4.66
C GLN A 282 -20.46 5.87 -3.40
N SER A 283 -21.30 6.90 -3.43
CA SER A 283 -21.56 7.75 -2.27
C SER A 283 -22.11 6.95 -1.09
N LYS A 284 -22.99 5.99 -1.36
CA LYS A 284 -23.54 5.15 -0.30
C LYS A 284 -22.45 4.30 0.38
N ILE A 285 -21.62 3.60 -0.38
CA ILE A 285 -20.58 2.74 0.21
C ILE A 285 -19.47 3.55 0.92
N VAL A 286 -19.15 4.75 0.42
CA VAL A 286 -18.25 5.69 1.10
C VAL A 286 -18.87 6.16 2.42
N SER A 287 -20.15 6.53 2.43
CA SER A 287 -20.83 6.98 3.65
C SER A 287 -20.97 5.89 4.72
N ASP A 288 -21.01 4.61 4.30
CA ASP A 288 -21.00 3.46 5.21
C ASP A 288 -19.60 3.20 5.87
N GLY A 289 -18.57 3.96 5.46
CA GLY A 289 -17.31 4.13 6.21
C GLY A 289 -16.21 3.09 5.96
N GLY A 290 -16.37 2.18 5.01
CA GLY A 290 -15.40 1.10 4.78
C GLY A 290 -14.61 1.18 3.47
N PHE A 291 -14.80 2.23 2.67
CA PHE A 291 -14.40 2.27 1.29
C PHE A 291 -13.97 3.69 0.86
N VAL A 292 -12.99 3.77 -0.03
CA VAL A 292 -12.58 5.02 -0.70
C VAL A 292 -12.84 4.85 -2.18
N SER A 293 -13.72 5.68 -2.73
CA SER A 293 -14.12 5.60 -4.13
C SER A 293 -13.02 6.05 -5.07
N CYS A 294 -12.92 5.40 -6.23
CA CYS A 294 -12.11 5.85 -7.36
C CYS A 294 -12.84 6.83 -8.28
N ILE A 295 -14.08 7.22 -7.94
CA ILE A 295 -14.85 8.23 -8.68
C ILE A 295 -14.59 9.60 -8.08
N GLU A 296 -14.21 10.55 -8.92
CA GLU A 296 -13.79 11.90 -8.54
C GLU A 296 -14.91 12.65 -7.79
N GLY A 297 -14.56 13.33 -6.69
CA GLY A 297 -15.47 14.14 -5.88
C GLY A 297 -16.35 13.36 -4.90
N VAL A 298 -16.49 12.05 -5.05
CA VAL A 298 -17.40 11.25 -4.20
C VAL A 298 -16.93 11.18 -2.75
N ASN A 299 -15.63 11.05 -2.53
CA ASN A 299 -15.10 10.86 -1.18
C ASN A 299 -15.32 12.08 -0.29
N GLU A 300 -15.06 13.27 -0.82
CA GLU A 300 -15.19 14.54 -0.11
C GLU A 300 -16.64 14.85 0.25
N GLU A 301 -17.59 14.45 -0.62
CA GLU A 301 -19.01 14.74 -0.42
C GLU A 301 -19.72 13.71 0.46
N ALA A 302 -19.33 12.43 0.34
CA ALA A 302 -20.06 11.33 0.96
C ALA A 302 -19.48 10.85 2.28
N MET A 303 -18.20 11.11 2.56
CA MET A 303 -17.53 10.60 3.76
C MET A 303 -18.05 11.30 5.02
N SER A 304 -18.92 10.62 5.75
CA SER A 304 -19.63 11.19 6.91
C SER A 304 -18.96 10.88 8.26
N ASP A 305 -18.14 9.81 8.36
CA ASP A 305 -17.38 9.51 9.58
C ASP A 305 -16.20 10.48 9.71
N PRO A 306 -16.12 11.29 10.80
CA PRO A 306 -15.06 12.30 10.96
C PRO A 306 -13.66 11.68 11.00
N MET A 307 -13.50 10.44 11.50
CA MET A 307 -12.21 9.78 11.57
C MET A 307 -11.77 9.28 10.18
N MET A 308 -12.71 8.73 9.40
CA MET A 308 -12.46 8.37 8.01
C MET A 308 -12.09 9.59 7.17
N LEU A 309 -12.81 10.69 7.33
CA LEU A 309 -12.50 11.94 6.65
C LEU A 309 -11.12 12.49 7.06
N LYS A 310 -10.78 12.43 8.35
CA LYS A 310 -9.44 12.80 8.84
C LYS A 310 -8.37 11.93 8.21
N TYR A 311 -8.57 10.58 8.21
CA TYR A 311 -7.65 9.63 7.58
C TYR A 311 -7.47 9.96 6.08
N TYR A 312 -8.56 10.13 5.35
CA TYR A 312 -8.55 10.45 3.93
C TYR A 312 -7.76 11.75 3.65
N ASN A 313 -8.04 12.82 4.37
CA ASN A 313 -7.35 14.11 4.22
C ASN A 313 -5.84 13.99 4.51
N LEU A 314 -5.45 13.24 5.55
CA LEU A 314 -4.05 12.99 5.86
C LEU A 314 -3.38 12.14 4.77
N ALA A 315 -4.05 11.10 4.28
CA ALA A 315 -3.56 10.26 3.21
C ALA A 315 -3.34 11.04 1.92
N MET A 316 -4.29 11.89 1.53
CA MET A 316 -4.19 12.73 0.32
C MET A 316 -3.12 13.82 0.45
N SER A 317 -2.97 14.43 1.62
CA SER A 317 -1.99 15.50 1.82
C SER A 317 -0.55 14.97 1.92
N SER A 318 -0.35 13.80 2.55
CA SER A 318 0.97 13.18 2.73
C SER A 318 1.35 12.23 1.61
N GLY A 319 0.38 11.74 0.85
CA GLY A 319 0.58 10.81 -0.26
C GLY A 319 1.17 11.49 -1.49
N LYS A 320 1.96 10.71 -2.25
CA LYS A 320 2.42 11.09 -3.59
C LYS A 320 2.30 9.91 -4.53
N LEU A 321 1.73 10.15 -5.70
CA LEU A 321 1.67 9.16 -6.76
C LEU A 321 3.09 8.84 -7.21
N SER A 322 3.47 7.56 -7.11
CA SER A 322 4.79 7.07 -7.52
C SER A 322 4.75 6.52 -8.95
N PRO A 323 5.87 6.54 -9.70
CA PRO A 323 5.93 5.89 -11.00
C PRO A 323 5.67 4.39 -10.86
N ASP A 324 4.94 3.83 -11.81
CA ASP A 324 4.73 2.39 -11.97
C ASP A 324 5.47 1.92 -13.23
N PRO A 325 6.53 1.12 -13.09
CA PRO A 325 7.28 0.62 -14.24
C PRO A 325 6.41 -0.13 -15.25
N LEU A 326 5.41 -0.86 -14.76
CA LEU A 326 4.53 -1.64 -15.63
C LEU A 326 3.61 -0.75 -16.48
N ALA A 327 3.09 0.32 -15.88
CA ALA A 327 2.23 1.27 -16.58
C ALA A 327 3.00 2.13 -17.60
N LEU A 328 4.27 2.43 -17.31
CA LEU A 328 5.12 3.27 -18.17
C LEU A 328 5.84 2.48 -19.25
N ASN A 329 6.25 1.25 -18.94
CA ASN A 329 7.02 0.37 -19.82
C ASN A 329 6.43 -1.05 -19.74
N PRO A 330 5.37 -1.38 -20.51
CA PRO A 330 4.65 -2.65 -20.41
C PRO A 330 5.53 -3.90 -20.61
N GLU A 331 6.65 -3.80 -21.34
CA GLU A 331 7.64 -4.88 -21.49
C GLU A 331 8.26 -5.33 -20.17
N THR A 332 8.24 -4.48 -19.12
CA THR A 332 8.70 -4.85 -17.78
C THR A 332 7.90 -6.02 -17.19
N ALA A 333 6.71 -6.30 -17.71
CA ALA A 333 5.89 -7.44 -17.31
C ALA A 333 6.64 -8.78 -17.43
N GLU A 334 7.46 -8.95 -18.47
CA GLU A 334 8.25 -10.18 -18.68
C GLU A 334 9.36 -10.31 -17.63
N VAL A 335 9.94 -9.19 -17.18
CA VAL A 335 11.00 -9.17 -16.18
C VAL A 335 10.48 -9.65 -14.84
N TYR A 336 9.30 -9.18 -14.40
CA TYR A 336 8.71 -9.60 -13.11
C TYR A 336 8.57 -11.11 -12.96
N SER A 337 8.30 -11.83 -14.06
CA SER A 337 8.17 -13.28 -14.06
C SER A 337 9.50 -14.02 -13.87
N GLN A 338 10.63 -13.36 -14.11
CA GLN A 338 11.98 -13.90 -14.09
C GLN A 338 12.75 -13.52 -12.82
N VAL A 339 12.31 -12.49 -12.07
CA VAL A 339 13.01 -12.03 -10.87
C VAL A 339 12.99 -13.10 -9.79
N LYS A 340 14.16 -13.44 -9.29
CA LYS A 340 14.30 -14.32 -8.12
C LYS A 340 14.23 -13.48 -6.86
N GLU A 341 13.41 -13.94 -5.92
CA GLU A 341 13.29 -13.29 -4.61
C GLU A 341 14.65 -13.29 -3.88
N VAL A 342 15.01 -12.12 -3.36
CA VAL A 342 16.19 -11.94 -2.51
C VAL A 342 15.82 -12.20 -1.06
N THR A 343 16.63 -12.99 -0.38
CA THR A 343 16.41 -13.35 1.03
C THR A 343 17.67 -13.08 1.84
N PRO A 344 17.57 -12.35 3.00
CA PRO A 344 16.34 -11.76 3.52
C PRO A 344 15.82 -10.59 2.68
N ASN A 345 14.48 -10.47 2.55
CA ASN A 345 13.85 -9.30 1.96
C ASN A 345 13.77 -8.13 2.97
N LEU A 346 13.35 -6.94 2.52
CA LEU A 346 13.29 -5.75 3.39
C LEU A 346 12.48 -5.97 4.67
N GLY A 347 11.31 -6.62 4.56
CA GLY A 347 10.48 -6.91 5.73
C GLY A 347 11.16 -7.89 6.71
N GLN A 348 11.89 -8.88 6.19
CA GLN A 348 12.68 -9.81 7.00
C GLN A 348 13.89 -9.11 7.66
N ILE A 349 14.46 -8.11 6.99
CA ILE A 349 15.49 -7.27 7.60
C ILE A 349 14.90 -6.50 8.78
N VAL A 350 13.73 -5.86 8.64
CA VAL A 350 13.05 -5.19 9.75
C VAL A 350 12.75 -6.17 10.89
N GLN A 351 12.21 -7.37 10.58
CA GLN A 351 12.03 -8.44 11.58
C GLN A 351 13.32 -8.76 12.34
N GLY A 352 14.42 -8.89 11.60
CA GLY A 352 15.74 -9.17 12.18
C GLY A 352 16.25 -8.06 13.11
N VAL A 353 15.98 -6.79 12.75
CA VAL A 353 16.30 -5.61 13.58
C VAL A 353 15.43 -5.59 14.83
N MET A 354 14.11 -5.78 14.70
CA MET A 354 13.18 -5.86 15.83
C MET A 354 13.54 -6.98 16.81
N ALA A 355 14.00 -8.12 16.27
CA ALA A 355 14.44 -9.27 17.06
C ALA A 355 15.85 -9.12 17.66
N GLY A 356 16.61 -8.07 17.29
CA GLY A 356 18.00 -7.89 17.68
C GLY A 356 18.99 -8.88 17.03
N SER A 357 18.54 -9.64 16.03
CA SER A 357 19.39 -10.57 15.27
C SER A 357 20.19 -9.87 14.15
N ILE A 358 19.73 -8.71 13.68
CA ILE A 358 20.44 -7.80 12.78
C ILE A 358 20.77 -6.54 13.57
N THR A 359 22.09 -6.30 13.76
CA THR A 359 22.61 -5.14 14.48
C THR A 359 23.40 -4.20 13.55
N ASP A 360 23.86 -4.69 12.41
CA ASP A 360 24.46 -3.90 11.32
C ASP A 360 23.38 -3.60 10.28
N THR A 361 22.57 -2.59 10.56
CA THR A 361 21.44 -2.16 9.70
C THR A 361 21.90 -1.71 8.33
N ALA A 362 22.98 -0.94 8.29
CA ALA A 362 23.56 -0.42 7.05
C ALA A 362 24.11 -1.55 6.16
N GLY A 363 24.90 -2.47 6.74
CA GLY A 363 25.45 -3.61 6.01
C GLY A 363 24.38 -4.57 5.48
N ALA A 364 23.28 -4.74 6.22
CA ALA A 364 22.15 -5.53 5.76
C ALA A 364 21.46 -4.92 4.53
N LEU A 365 21.25 -3.59 4.53
CA LEU A 365 20.68 -2.88 3.38
C LEU A 365 21.64 -2.82 2.19
N ASP A 366 22.94 -2.62 2.42
CA ASP A 366 23.95 -2.64 1.35
C ASP A 366 23.96 -4.01 0.64
N THR A 367 23.88 -5.11 1.41
CA THR A 367 23.81 -6.47 0.87
C THR A 367 22.52 -6.67 0.09
N PHE A 368 21.36 -6.33 0.68
CA PHE A 368 20.07 -6.45 0.03
C PHE A 368 20.00 -5.65 -1.28
N SER A 369 20.53 -4.42 -1.29
CA SER A 369 20.59 -3.56 -2.47
C SER A 369 21.41 -4.20 -3.60
N ALA A 370 22.61 -4.72 -3.28
CA ALA A 370 23.49 -5.36 -4.25
C ALA A 370 22.86 -6.65 -4.82
N ASP A 371 22.29 -7.49 -3.97
CA ASP A 371 21.64 -8.75 -4.38
C ASP A 371 20.38 -8.49 -5.21
N THR A 372 19.59 -7.46 -4.85
CA THR A 372 18.42 -7.03 -5.62
C THR A 372 18.83 -6.51 -6.99
N GLN A 373 19.85 -5.66 -7.07
CA GLN A 373 20.36 -5.16 -8.34
C GLN A 373 20.79 -6.32 -9.27
N ALA A 374 21.51 -7.30 -8.71
CA ALA A 374 21.97 -8.46 -9.47
C ALA A 374 20.79 -9.35 -9.94
N ALA A 375 19.80 -9.58 -9.08
CA ALA A 375 18.62 -10.38 -9.41
C ALA A 375 17.78 -9.73 -10.52
N TRP A 376 17.56 -8.42 -10.46
CA TRP A 376 16.82 -7.68 -11.47
C TRP A 376 17.58 -7.57 -12.78
N GLN A 377 18.90 -7.33 -12.77
CA GLN A 377 19.70 -7.33 -13.98
C GLN A 377 19.64 -8.70 -14.70
N ALA A 378 19.77 -9.80 -13.95
CA ALA A 378 19.68 -11.15 -14.51
C ALA A 378 18.28 -11.43 -15.09
N ALA A 379 17.23 -10.90 -14.48
CA ALA A 379 15.86 -11.04 -14.99
C ALA A 379 15.65 -10.19 -16.25
N CYS A 380 16.16 -8.98 -16.30
CA CYS A 380 16.17 -8.14 -17.50
C CYS A 380 16.90 -8.81 -18.67
N ASP A 381 18.10 -9.34 -18.41
CA ASP A 381 18.88 -10.07 -19.41
C ASP A 381 18.12 -11.30 -19.96
N ALA A 382 17.42 -12.04 -19.08
CA ALA A 382 16.63 -13.22 -19.45
C ALA A 382 15.36 -12.85 -20.25
N ALA A 383 14.74 -11.73 -19.93
CA ALA A 383 13.55 -11.20 -20.61
C ALA A 383 13.90 -10.45 -21.91
N GLY A 384 15.17 -10.07 -22.11
CA GLY A 384 15.59 -9.23 -23.23
C GLY A 384 15.13 -7.77 -23.11
N VAL A 385 14.88 -7.31 -21.91
CA VAL A 385 14.47 -5.93 -21.57
C VAL A 385 15.66 -5.18 -20.98
N ASP A 386 15.87 -3.93 -21.41
CA ASP A 386 16.91 -3.09 -20.85
C ASP A 386 16.51 -2.62 -19.44
N ILE A 387 17.44 -2.59 -18.50
CA ILE A 387 17.17 -2.16 -17.12
C ILE A 387 16.73 -0.69 -17.04
N SER A 388 17.05 0.11 -18.05
CA SER A 388 16.58 1.50 -18.15
C SER A 388 15.04 1.61 -18.22
N ALA A 389 14.31 0.53 -18.54
CA ALA A 389 12.86 0.50 -18.43
C ALA A 389 12.35 0.72 -16.98
N PHE A 390 13.23 0.60 -16.00
CA PHE A 390 12.96 0.87 -14.58
C PHE A 390 13.58 2.19 -14.09
N GLU A 391 14.12 3.03 -14.99
CA GLU A 391 14.72 4.32 -14.64
C GLU A 391 13.68 5.44 -14.67
N PHE A 392 13.68 6.24 -13.58
CA PHE A 392 12.76 7.36 -13.36
C PHE A 392 13.53 8.58 -12.87
N ASP A 393 14.52 9.03 -13.64
CA ASP A 393 15.41 10.14 -13.26
C ASP A 393 14.67 11.47 -13.08
N ASP A 394 13.53 11.64 -13.78
CA ASP A 394 12.66 12.81 -13.68
C ASP A 394 11.67 12.77 -12.49
N TRP A 395 11.71 11.70 -11.67
CA TRP A 395 10.80 11.58 -10.53
C TRP A 395 11.16 12.54 -9.39
N ASP A 396 10.28 13.52 -9.17
CA ASP A 396 10.28 14.35 -7.97
C ASP A 396 9.40 13.69 -6.88
N PRO A 397 9.96 13.14 -5.79
CA PRO A 397 9.18 12.48 -4.75
C PRO A 397 8.30 13.44 -3.93
N MET A 398 8.45 14.75 -4.10
CA MET A 398 7.60 15.78 -3.48
C MET A 398 6.35 16.12 -4.29
N ALA A 399 6.25 15.60 -5.52
CA ALA A 399 5.11 15.79 -6.42
C ALA A 399 4.52 14.45 -6.85
N ASP A 400 3.25 14.47 -7.28
CA ASP A 400 2.66 13.32 -7.95
C ASP A 400 3.38 13.09 -9.28
N TYR A 401 3.65 11.80 -9.58
CA TYR A 401 4.28 11.45 -10.84
C TYR A 401 3.33 11.72 -12.01
N ASP A 402 3.85 12.39 -13.04
CA ASP A 402 3.08 12.79 -14.21
C ASP A 402 3.15 11.70 -15.29
N TYR A 403 2.12 10.87 -15.36
CA TYR A 403 1.98 9.80 -16.36
C TYR A 403 1.66 10.29 -17.78
N SER A 404 1.49 11.60 -17.99
CA SER A 404 1.22 12.17 -19.32
C SER A 404 2.49 12.48 -20.12
N LYS A 405 3.66 12.28 -19.54
CA LYS A 405 4.98 12.57 -20.16
C LYS A 405 5.45 11.50 -21.13
#